data_c3ee41d1ebb676e31a0de8dd8be34d5d
#
_entry.id   c3ee41d1ebb676e31a0de8dd8be34d5d
#
_cell.length_a   1.000
_cell.length_b   1.000
_cell.length_c   1.000
_cell.angle_alpha   90.00
_cell.angle_beta   90.00
_cell.angle_gamma   90.00
#
_symmetry.space_group_name_H-M   'P 1'
#
loop_
_entity.id
_entity.type
_entity.pdbx_description
1 polymer ?
#
loop_
_entity_poly.entity_id
_entity_poly.type
_entity_poly.pdbx_seq_one_letter_code
_entity_poly.pdbx_strand_id
1 'polypeptide(L)'
;VNIKQAYLGMIKAFPGGWDAMAAALGFSRDGLENRIYERKGQDLHVQTALQMQEFSGTTLFAQAVATAAGGTFLKLPEVDEVCNEDISTKFHELYAELGELSVEFQAATKDGEVDKRERERLNEIVDRMHKTMDELRTLTFRVYCHDTAASVRERKERKHG
;
A
#
# COMPACT_ATOMS: atom_id res chain seq x y z
N VAL A 1 11.86 6.94 0.03
CA VAL A 1 11.21 7.87 -0.94
C VAL A 1 10.59 8.98 -0.12
N ASN A 2 10.93 10.28 -0.39
CA ASN A 2 10.26 11.37 0.30
C ASN A 2 8.93 11.72 -0.42
N ILE A 3 8.03 12.41 0.28
CA ILE A 3 6.69 12.76 -0.22
C ILE A 3 6.76 13.53 -1.56
N LYS A 4 7.70 14.45 -1.72
CA LYS A 4 7.89 15.21 -2.96
C LYS A 4 8.29 14.32 -4.15
N GLN A 5 9.15 13.32 -3.92
CA GLN A 5 9.49 12.34 -4.96
C GLN A 5 8.29 11.47 -5.34
N ALA A 6 7.41 11.17 -4.38
CA ALA A 6 6.16 10.47 -4.67
C ALA A 6 5.26 11.31 -5.59
N TYR A 7 5.09 12.59 -5.33
CA TYR A 7 4.33 13.49 -6.21
C TYR A 7 4.88 13.51 -7.64
N LEU A 8 6.19 13.66 -7.79
CA LEU A 8 6.84 13.64 -9.10
C LEU A 8 6.70 12.29 -9.80
N GLY A 9 6.79 11.18 -9.05
CA GLY A 9 6.57 9.84 -9.56
C GLY A 9 5.15 9.63 -10.08
N MET A 10 4.13 10.10 -9.34
CA MET A 10 2.73 10.03 -9.74
C MET A 10 2.47 10.83 -11.04
N ILE A 11 3.03 12.04 -11.15
CA ILE A 11 2.93 12.85 -12.37
C ILE A 11 3.58 12.14 -13.56
N LYS A 12 4.75 11.54 -13.36
CA LYS A 12 5.45 10.80 -14.41
C LYS A 12 4.68 9.55 -14.86
N ALA A 13 3.98 8.89 -13.93
CA ALA A 13 3.19 7.70 -14.21
C ALA A 13 1.85 8.02 -14.91
N PHE A 14 1.33 9.25 -14.74
CA PHE A 14 0.06 9.64 -15.33
C PHE A 14 0.24 9.99 -16.82
N PRO A 15 -0.58 9.44 -17.73
CA PRO A 15 -0.52 9.75 -19.16
C PRO A 15 -0.71 11.24 -19.42
N GLY A 16 0.23 11.84 -20.17
CA GLY A 16 0.26 13.29 -20.42
C GLY A 16 1.00 14.11 -19.36
N GLY A 17 1.47 13.49 -18.29
CA GLY A 17 2.38 14.11 -17.32
C GLY A 17 1.81 15.34 -16.61
N TRP A 18 2.61 16.40 -16.51
CA TRP A 18 2.29 17.60 -15.76
C TRP A 18 1.00 18.31 -16.19
N ASP A 19 0.84 18.50 -17.49
CA ASP A 19 -0.30 19.26 -18.02
C ASP A 19 -1.61 18.51 -17.83
N ALA A 20 -1.58 17.19 -18.11
CA ALA A 20 -2.75 16.34 -17.93
C ALA A 20 -3.10 16.17 -16.44
N MET A 21 -2.13 15.96 -15.56
CA MET A 21 -2.37 15.87 -14.13
C MET A 21 -2.94 17.18 -13.55
N ALA A 22 -2.38 18.32 -13.93
CA ALA A 22 -2.88 19.61 -13.50
C ALA A 22 -4.34 19.83 -13.95
N ALA A 23 -4.65 19.54 -15.21
CA ALA A 23 -6.01 19.64 -15.74
C ALA A 23 -6.99 18.70 -15.02
N ALA A 24 -6.60 17.45 -14.77
CA ALA A 24 -7.43 16.47 -14.04
C ALA A 24 -7.76 16.92 -12.61
N LEU A 25 -6.84 17.66 -11.97
CA LEU A 25 -7.02 18.22 -10.62
C LEU A 25 -7.69 19.59 -10.60
N GLY A 26 -8.02 20.17 -11.77
CA GLY A 26 -8.60 21.52 -11.87
C GLY A 26 -7.61 22.65 -11.61
N PHE A 27 -6.31 22.42 -11.77
CA PHE A 27 -5.25 23.42 -11.63
C PHE A 27 -4.66 23.82 -12.98
N SER A 28 -4.08 25.01 -13.04
CA SER A 28 -3.09 25.31 -14.08
C SER A 28 -1.79 24.55 -13.78
N ARG A 29 -0.97 24.31 -14.80
CA ARG A 29 0.34 23.69 -14.62
C ARG A 29 1.19 24.43 -13.55
N ASP A 30 1.29 25.74 -13.67
CA ASP A 30 2.01 26.57 -12.69
C ASP A 30 1.40 26.47 -11.28
N GLY A 31 0.07 26.36 -11.19
CA GLY A 31 -0.65 26.18 -9.94
C GLY A 31 -0.30 24.85 -9.25
N LEU A 32 -0.19 23.77 -10.00
CA LEU A 32 0.25 22.46 -9.49
C LEU A 32 1.73 22.48 -9.13
N GLU A 33 2.60 23.07 -9.98
CA GLU A 33 4.03 23.21 -9.69
C GLU A 33 4.29 24.00 -8.41
N ASN A 34 3.60 25.13 -8.21
CA ASN A 34 3.75 25.93 -7.00
C ASN A 34 3.41 25.13 -5.73
N ARG A 35 2.39 24.27 -5.76
CA ARG A 35 1.99 23.42 -4.63
C ARG A 35 3.00 22.32 -4.35
N ILE A 36 3.47 21.63 -5.39
CA ILE A 36 4.45 20.54 -5.24
C ILE A 36 5.81 21.05 -4.76
N TYR A 37 6.19 22.25 -5.22
CA TYR A 37 7.46 22.86 -4.83
C TYR A 37 7.31 23.84 -3.65
N GLU A 38 6.13 23.89 -3.02
CA GLU A 38 5.84 24.73 -1.84
C GLU A 38 6.20 26.20 -2.09
N ARG A 39 5.90 26.69 -3.31
CA ARG A 39 6.19 28.05 -3.70
C ARG A 39 5.02 28.98 -3.36
N LYS A 40 5.31 30.26 -3.10
CA LYS A 40 4.30 31.30 -2.83
C LYS A 40 3.36 30.93 -1.66
N GLY A 41 3.85 30.18 -0.68
CA GLY A 41 3.03 29.75 0.46
C GLY A 41 1.90 28.79 0.09
N GLN A 42 2.02 28.06 -1.02
CA GLN A 42 1.04 27.07 -1.45
C GLN A 42 1.52 25.65 -1.14
N ASP A 43 0.64 24.84 -0.57
CA ASP A 43 0.87 23.44 -0.26
C ASP A 43 -0.07 22.53 -1.05
N LEU A 44 0.32 21.28 -1.20
CA LEU A 44 -0.55 20.25 -1.75
C LEU A 44 -1.34 19.60 -0.61
N HIS A 45 -2.66 19.77 -0.62
CA HIS A 45 -3.52 19.14 0.37
C HIS A 45 -3.52 17.61 0.22
N VAL A 46 -3.66 16.90 1.35
CA VAL A 46 -3.72 15.42 1.40
C VAL A 46 -4.76 14.87 0.44
N GLN A 47 -5.94 15.50 0.37
CA GLN A 47 -7.00 15.06 -0.54
C GLN A 47 -6.57 15.12 -2.01
N THR A 48 -5.86 16.17 -2.40
CA THR A 48 -5.32 16.30 -3.75
C THR A 48 -4.23 15.26 -4.03
N ALA A 49 -3.38 14.96 -3.05
CA ALA A 49 -2.37 13.91 -3.17
C ALA A 49 -3.00 12.51 -3.35
N LEU A 50 -4.11 12.22 -2.66
CA LEU A 50 -4.88 10.98 -2.85
C LEU A 50 -5.51 10.91 -4.24
N GLN A 51 -6.06 12.01 -4.77
CA GLN A 51 -6.56 12.07 -6.14
C GLN A 51 -5.44 11.86 -7.17
N MET A 52 -4.27 12.45 -6.98
CA MET A 52 -3.10 12.20 -7.83
C MET A 52 -2.70 10.72 -7.82
N GLN A 53 -2.73 10.09 -6.65
CA GLN A 53 -2.45 8.66 -6.52
C GLN A 53 -3.46 7.81 -7.27
N GLU A 54 -4.75 8.11 -7.14
CA GLU A 54 -5.83 7.42 -7.86
C GLU A 54 -5.68 7.58 -9.37
N PHE A 55 -5.51 8.81 -9.85
CA PHE A 55 -5.36 9.08 -11.29
C PHE A 55 -4.11 8.44 -11.90
N SER A 56 -3.01 8.40 -11.16
CA SER A 56 -1.77 7.76 -11.63
C SER A 56 -1.79 6.24 -11.58
N GLY A 57 -2.78 5.62 -10.91
CA GLY A 57 -2.84 4.19 -10.66
C GLY A 57 -1.69 3.65 -9.80
N THR A 58 -1.01 4.52 -9.04
CA THR A 58 0.15 4.15 -8.22
C THR A 58 -0.20 4.18 -6.72
N THR A 59 0.71 3.69 -5.88
CA THR A 59 0.60 3.76 -4.40
C THR A 59 1.73 4.61 -3.79
N LEU A 60 2.39 5.43 -4.61
CA LEU A 60 3.61 6.15 -4.24
C LEU A 60 3.43 7.12 -3.07
N PHE A 61 2.30 7.82 -3.00
CA PHE A 61 2.02 8.74 -1.90
C PHE A 61 1.82 7.98 -0.57
N ALA A 62 1.00 6.92 -0.58
CA ALA A 62 0.77 6.09 0.60
C ALA A 62 2.07 5.45 1.11
N GLN A 63 2.91 4.94 0.20
CA GLN A 63 4.24 4.41 0.54
C GLN A 63 5.15 5.46 1.15
N ALA A 64 5.18 6.67 0.58
CA ALA A 64 6.01 7.75 1.10
C ALA A 64 5.58 8.21 2.50
N VAL A 65 4.27 8.29 2.75
CA VAL A 65 3.71 8.62 4.07
C VAL A 65 4.04 7.53 5.10
N ALA A 66 3.83 6.26 4.74
CA ALA A 66 4.16 5.13 5.62
C ALA A 66 5.65 5.13 5.98
N THR A 67 6.53 5.29 4.98
CA THR A 67 7.98 5.37 5.18
C THR A 67 8.38 6.56 6.07
N ALA A 68 7.77 7.73 5.87
CA ALA A 68 8.03 8.91 6.69
C ALA A 68 7.58 8.72 8.15
N ALA A 69 6.55 7.89 8.37
CA ALA A 69 6.08 7.52 9.70
C ALA A 69 6.84 6.34 10.33
N GLY A 70 7.88 5.81 9.67
CA GLY A 70 8.64 4.64 10.13
C GLY A 70 7.91 3.31 9.93
N GLY A 71 6.93 3.26 9.01
CA GLY A 71 6.12 2.07 8.70
C GLY A 71 6.22 1.64 7.24
N THR A 72 5.47 0.62 6.91
CA THR A 72 5.34 0.06 5.56
C THR A 72 3.88 0.17 5.08
N PHE A 73 3.69 0.47 3.80
CA PHE A 73 2.37 0.44 3.16
C PHE A 73 2.15 -0.93 2.52
N LEU A 74 1.02 -1.55 2.85
CA LEU A 74 0.56 -2.79 2.23
C LEU A 74 -0.73 -2.52 1.45
N LYS A 75 -0.73 -2.83 0.15
CA LYS A 75 -1.95 -2.77 -0.65
C LYS A 75 -2.77 -4.03 -0.35
N LEU A 76 -4.02 -3.85 0.12
CA LEU A 76 -4.93 -4.97 0.32
C LEU A 76 -5.30 -5.61 -1.02
N PRO A 77 -5.39 -6.95 -1.09
CA PRO A 77 -5.79 -7.64 -2.29
C PRO A 77 -7.26 -7.36 -2.62
N GLU A 78 -7.54 -7.22 -3.91
CA GLU A 78 -8.91 -7.26 -4.43
C GLU A 78 -9.28 -8.74 -4.61
N VAL A 79 -10.23 -9.23 -3.83
CA VAL A 79 -10.62 -10.65 -3.83
C VAL A 79 -12.09 -10.76 -4.20
N ASP A 80 -12.38 -11.31 -5.36
CA ASP A 80 -13.74 -11.39 -5.90
C ASP A 80 -14.51 -12.63 -5.40
N GLU A 81 -13.89 -13.81 -5.30
CA GLU A 81 -14.47 -15.02 -4.74
C GLU A 81 -13.47 -15.74 -3.83
N VAL A 82 -13.92 -16.24 -2.68
CA VAL A 82 -13.04 -16.87 -1.67
C VAL A 82 -13.66 -18.14 -1.12
N CYS A 83 -12.86 -19.21 -1.03
CA CYS A 83 -13.22 -20.45 -0.35
C CYS A 83 -12.19 -20.84 0.74
N ASN A 84 -12.51 -21.87 1.53
CA ASN A 84 -11.60 -22.37 2.57
C ASN A 84 -10.29 -22.94 2.02
N GLU A 85 -10.29 -23.42 0.79
CA GLU A 85 -9.09 -23.94 0.11
C GLU A 85 -8.09 -22.81 -0.16
N ASP A 86 -8.58 -21.60 -0.46
CA ASP A 86 -7.74 -20.42 -0.65
C ASP A 86 -7.01 -20.03 0.64
N ILE A 87 -7.70 -20.12 1.79
CA ILE A 87 -7.11 -19.86 3.12
C ILE A 87 -6.00 -20.88 3.42
N SER A 88 -6.25 -22.18 3.18
CA SER A 88 -5.25 -23.23 3.37
C SER A 88 -4.03 -23.03 2.48
N THR A 89 -4.25 -22.68 1.21
CA THR A 89 -3.18 -22.38 0.25
C THR A 89 -2.32 -21.22 0.73
N LYS A 90 -2.93 -20.14 1.23
CA LYS A 90 -2.19 -19.00 1.77
C LYS A 90 -1.36 -19.34 3.02
N PHE A 91 -1.83 -20.25 3.87
CA PHE A 91 -1.00 -20.77 4.97
C PHE A 91 0.24 -21.51 4.46
N HIS A 92 0.10 -22.34 3.42
CA HIS A 92 1.23 -23.05 2.84
C HIS A 92 2.24 -22.08 2.17
N GLU A 93 1.76 -21.05 1.49
CA GLU A 93 2.61 -19.98 0.94
C GLU A 93 3.41 -19.29 2.07
N LEU A 94 2.76 -18.91 3.16
CA LEU A 94 3.41 -18.29 4.31
C LEU A 94 4.49 -19.17 4.94
N TYR A 95 4.23 -20.49 5.07
CA TYR A 95 5.24 -21.43 5.57
C TYR A 95 6.43 -21.57 4.63
N ALA A 96 6.21 -21.56 3.32
CA ALA A 96 7.30 -21.58 2.33
C ALA A 96 8.15 -20.30 2.42
N GLU A 97 7.53 -19.14 2.51
CA GLU A 97 8.22 -17.85 2.65
C GLU A 97 9.01 -17.76 3.97
N LEU A 98 8.44 -18.28 5.08
CA LEU A 98 9.15 -18.38 6.36
C LEU A 98 10.39 -19.27 6.28
N GLY A 99 10.28 -20.39 5.55
CA GLY A 99 11.41 -21.26 5.26
C GLY A 99 12.51 -20.57 4.48
N GLU A 100 12.13 -19.83 3.42
CA GLU A 100 13.05 -19.01 2.61
C GLU A 100 13.74 -17.94 3.46
N LEU A 101 12.99 -17.23 4.30
CA LEU A 101 13.54 -16.22 5.22
C LEU A 101 14.57 -16.85 6.16
N SER A 102 14.30 -18.03 6.71
CA SER A 102 15.24 -18.73 7.61
C SER A 102 16.54 -19.08 6.93
N VAL A 103 16.49 -19.54 5.68
CA VAL A 103 17.68 -19.88 4.89
C VAL A 103 18.48 -18.64 4.54
N GLU A 104 17.81 -17.59 4.04
CA GLU A 104 18.49 -16.34 3.68
C GLU A 104 19.10 -15.65 4.91
N PHE A 105 18.40 -15.65 6.05
CA PHE A 105 18.93 -15.12 7.31
C PHE A 105 20.21 -15.82 7.75
N GLN A 106 20.24 -17.16 7.70
CA GLN A 106 21.44 -17.92 8.05
C GLN A 106 22.60 -17.65 7.09
N ALA A 107 22.32 -17.48 5.80
CA ALA A 107 23.33 -17.14 4.81
C ALA A 107 23.88 -15.73 5.02
N ALA A 108 23.01 -14.75 5.21
CA ALA A 108 23.35 -13.35 5.37
C ALA A 108 24.11 -13.03 6.69
N THR A 109 23.90 -13.84 7.72
CA THR A 109 24.56 -13.63 9.03
C THR A 109 25.80 -14.49 9.24
N LYS A 110 26.21 -15.29 8.24
CA LYS A 110 27.27 -16.29 8.37
C LYS A 110 28.66 -15.69 8.68
N ASP A 111 28.96 -14.54 8.14
CA ASP A 111 30.22 -13.81 8.35
C ASP A 111 30.11 -12.74 9.45
N GLY A 112 28.93 -12.55 10.05
CA GLY A 112 28.66 -11.61 11.14
C GLY A 112 28.30 -10.20 10.69
N GLU A 113 28.21 -9.93 9.37
CA GLU A 113 27.80 -8.64 8.80
C GLU A 113 26.76 -8.88 7.72
N VAL A 114 25.76 -8.01 7.64
CA VAL A 114 24.73 -8.07 6.58
C VAL A 114 25.00 -6.97 5.56
N ASP A 115 25.40 -7.36 4.35
CA ASP A 115 25.67 -6.43 3.27
C ASP A 115 24.39 -5.82 2.68
N LYS A 116 24.56 -4.86 1.74
CA LYS A 116 23.43 -4.17 1.11
C LYS A 116 22.53 -5.12 0.31
N ARG A 117 23.10 -6.09 -0.42
CA ARG A 117 22.38 -7.05 -1.25
C ARG A 117 21.62 -8.05 -0.40
N GLU A 118 22.23 -8.53 0.66
CA GLU A 118 21.62 -9.45 1.62
C GLU A 118 20.44 -8.78 2.33
N ARG A 119 20.61 -7.51 2.74
CA ARG A 119 19.50 -6.74 3.31
C ARG A 119 18.35 -6.52 2.32
N GLU A 120 18.66 -6.27 1.05
CA GLU A 120 17.63 -6.14 0.01
C GLU A 120 16.86 -7.47 -0.15
N ARG A 121 17.56 -8.61 -0.23
CA ARG A 121 16.91 -9.94 -0.31
C ARG A 121 16.05 -10.26 0.91
N LEU A 122 16.56 -10.03 2.11
CA LEU A 122 15.79 -10.21 3.34
C LEU A 122 14.52 -9.35 3.36
N ASN A 123 14.62 -8.08 2.95
CA ASN A 123 13.45 -7.19 2.86
C ASN A 123 12.43 -7.69 1.82
N GLU A 124 12.86 -8.15 0.65
CA GLU A 124 11.97 -8.68 -0.37
C GLU A 124 11.16 -9.90 0.13
N ILE A 125 11.79 -10.80 0.90
CA ILE A 125 11.11 -11.94 1.50
C ILE A 125 10.10 -11.47 2.56
N VAL A 126 10.50 -10.57 3.45
CA VAL A 126 9.63 -10.02 4.50
C VAL A 126 8.44 -9.27 3.90
N ASP A 127 8.65 -8.51 2.82
CA ASP A 127 7.56 -7.79 2.13
C ASP A 127 6.55 -8.77 1.51
N ARG A 128 7.00 -9.89 0.92
CA ARG A 128 6.11 -10.96 0.44
C ARG A 128 5.33 -11.58 1.60
N MET A 129 5.98 -11.93 2.70
CA MET A 129 5.32 -12.47 3.89
C MET A 129 4.25 -11.53 4.44
N HIS A 130 4.52 -10.24 4.52
CA HIS A 130 3.53 -9.25 4.95
C HIS A 130 2.30 -9.25 4.03
N LYS A 131 2.53 -9.32 2.71
CA LYS A 131 1.45 -9.40 1.73
C LYS A 131 0.62 -10.67 1.92
N THR A 132 1.27 -11.84 2.02
CA THR A 132 0.60 -13.14 2.23
C THR A 132 -0.20 -13.16 3.53
N MET A 133 0.34 -12.60 4.64
CA MET A 133 -0.40 -12.47 5.91
C MET A 133 -1.63 -11.56 5.79
N ASP A 134 -1.54 -10.47 5.06
CA ASP A 134 -2.65 -9.55 4.86
C ASP A 134 -3.75 -10.16 3.98
N GLU A 135 -3.35 -10.91 2.93
CA GLU A 135 -4.25 -11.72 2.12
C GLU A 135 -4.96 -12.76 2.97
N LEU A 136 -4.22 -13.54 3.76
CA LEU A 136 -4.76 -14.56 4.67
C LEU A 136 -5.78 -13.98 5.65
N ARG A 137 -5.46 -12.84 6.28
CA ARG A 137 -6.36 -12.13 7.19
C ARG A 137 -7.64 -11.70 6.47
N THR A 138 -7.51 -11.11 5.28
CA THR A 138 -8.63 -10.61 4.48
C THR A 138 -9.54 -11.75 4.05
N LEU A 139 -8.97 -12.87 3.58
CA LEU A 139 -9.70 -14.09 3.23
C LEU A 139 -10.45 -14.66 4.45
N THR A 140 -9.77 -14.77 5.58
CA THR A 140 -10.36 -15.26 6.84
C THR A 140 -11.58 -14.42 7.24
N PHE A 141 -11.46 -13.08 7.21
CA PHE A 141 -12.56 -12.20 7.57
C PHE A 141 -13.73 -12.28 6.57
N ARG A 142 -13.45 -12.45 5.29
CA ARG A 142 -14.51 -12.67 4.29
C ARG A 142 -15.29 -13.95 4.50
N VAL A 143 -14.59 -15.04 4.82
CA VAL A 143 -15.22 -16.35 4.99
C VAL A 143 -15.96 -16.44 6.33
N TYR A 144 -15.40 -15.91 7.41
CA TYR A 144 -15.89 -16.15 8.76
C TYR A 144 -16.55 -14.96 9.44
N CYS A 145 -16.33 -13.71 8.98
CA CYS A 145 -16.99 -12.53 9.54
C CYS A 145 -18.21 -12.17 8.70
N HIS A 146 -19.39 -12.54 9.16
CA HIS A 146 -20.69 -12.24 8.53
C HIS A 146 -21.25 -10.87 8.95
N ASP A 147 -20.42 -9.86 9.22
CA ASP A 147 -20.88 -8.49 9.42
C ASP A 147 -21.36 -7.89 8.09
N THR A 148 -22.50 -8.41 7.60
CA THR A 148 -23.18 -7.82 6.46
C THR A 148 -23.76 -6.45 6.85
N ALA A 149 -23.81 -5.52 5.89
CA ALA A 149 -24.45 -4.21 6.06
C ALA A 149 -25.92 -4.32 6.58
N ALA A 150 -26.54 -5.48 6.45
CA ALA A 150 -27.86 -5.83 7.01
C ALA A 150 -27.83 -5.91 8.55
N SER A 151 -26.80 -6.55 9.13
CA SER A 151 -26.69 -6.68 10.61
C SER A 151 -26.41 -5.34 11.31
N VAL A 152 -25.77 -4.41 10.62
CA VAL A 152 -25.54 -3.05 11.12
C VAL A 152 -26.83 -2.22 11.09
N ARG A 153 -27.71 -2.42 10.09
CA ARG A 153 -29.03 -1.78 10.00
C ARG A 153 -29.98 -2.30 11.07
N GLU A 154 -30.10 -3.60 11.27
CA GLU A 154 -30.91 -4.21 12.32
C GLU A 154 -30.47 -3.80 13.73
N ARG A 155 -29.16 -3.64 13.98
CA ARG A 155 -28.63 -3.17 15.26
C ARG A 155 -28.94 -1.68 15.52
N LYS A 156 -29.03 -0.85 14.47
CA LYS A 156 -29.45 0.56 14.56
C LYS A 156 -30.95 0.67 14.81
N GLU A 157 -31.77 -0.14 14.18
CA GLU A 157 -33.24 -0.13 14.36
C GLU A 157 -33.64 -0.59 15.78
N ARG A 158 -32.97 -1.61 16.35
CA ARG A 158 -33.20 -2.05 17.73
C ARG A 158 -32.77 -1.08 18.83
N LYS A 159 -31.96 -0.07 18.51
CA LYS A 159 -31.53 0.96 19.49
C LYS A 159 -32.43 2.22 19.48
N HIS A 160 -33.35 2.32 18.54
CA HIS A 160 -34.24 3.49 18.39
C HIS A 160 -35.73 3.12 18.44
N GLY A 161 -36.10 1.92 18.84
CA GLY A 161 -37.41 1.47 19.21
C GLY A 161 -37.45 1.08 20.69
#